data_05bb349eefa520e913194c4fb5aa6198
#
_entry.id   05bb349eefa520e913194c4fb5aa6198
#
_cell.length_a   1.000
_cell.length_b   1.000
_cell.length_c   1.000
_cell.angle_alpha   90.00
_cell.angle_beta   90.00
_cell.angle_gamma   90.00
#
_symmetry.space_group_name_H-M   'P 1'
#
loop_
_entity.id
_entity.type
_entity.pdbx_description
1 polymer ?
#
loop_
_entity_poly.entity_id
_entity_poly.type
_entity_poly.pdbx_seq_one_letter_code
_entity_poly.pdbx_strand_id
1 'polypeptide(L)'
;MTAAVAAYRGGDYKQAERLSQAILGAAPEHADALLMLVLALEAQGMPEQALPHYRRLVELQPREAAHWANLAQALAAADQGAEAEIAFRNALELAPGDASLLTRFGLFRWHKGDNAGARECFMRAAQADPGIPEARIYGALACYECADLQGAEMLLADRVRWQYLGPQLESELASVLTNLGHSEEAERRLRQLLDDPEASQQAQLRLVGLLERVNRVAEAQGMLDGIAAQTGVGSEAREYALLQATLAARAKQHALSIEYYRQALPAHDAQPRDAVHWFAWARTLAESGAVDEAMQVAGHAHELQMRGLAVAASHLLDPERPLLDIVDYPVLPEHRANVRDRVQEPGVRQSPLFVVGFPRSGTTLAETMLDAHPGVHGMDERSFIQRAIDGMQQSGKSYPEDLWRLDATLVERLRASYWERCHGVVKLAPDDRLVDKNPLNMLRLGMINRLFPNARILLLLRHPCDVLISNYFQSYRLPEFQAMCSALPRLARTYVRAMTFALDQSEVLGAPVLQVRYEDLVADFGRQARRIVEHFDLRDEQALARFQQQALARGYIATPSYAQVTEPLNTRAVGRWRAYRRWLEPVLPQLSLLCQRFGYSLD
;
A
#
# COMPACT_ATOMS: atom_id res chain seq x y z
N MET A 1 20.51 39.77 25.91
CA MET A 1 20.58 38.69 24.92
C MET A 1 21.81 37.79 25.08
N THR A 2 23.05 38.29 25.04
CA THR A 2 24.26 37.42 25.09
C THR A 2 24.27 36.44 26.29
N ALA A 3 23.88 36.91 27.50
CA ALA A 3 23.81 36.07 28.69
C ALA A 3 22.70 34.97 28.57
N ALA A 4 21.55 35.28 27.99
CA ALA A 4 20.48 34.31 27.81
C ALA A 4 20.89 33.20 26.79
N VAL A 5 21.54 33.57 25.68
CA VAL A 5 22.10 32.63 24.71
C VAL A 5 23.21 31.76 25.33
N ALA A 6 24.08 32.37 26.20
CA ALA A 6 25.13 31.61 26.89
C ALA A 6 24.54 30.59 27.88
N ALA A 7 23.51 30.98 28.63
CA ALA A 7 22.79 30.07 29.55
C ALA A 7 22.14 28.91 28.80
N TYR A 8 21.46 29.20 27.69
CA TYR A 8 20.82 28.17 26.84
C TYR A 8 21.86 27.17 26.30
N ARG A 9 22.97 27.68 25.73
CA ARG A 9 24.07 26.82 25.21
C ARG A 9 24.75 25.99 26.31
N GLY A 10 24.76 26.50 27.54
CA GLY A 10 25.28 25.81 28.70
C GLY A 10 24.32 24.80 29.33
N GLY A 11 23.10 24.63 28.77
CA GLY A 11 22.08 23.71 29.28
C GLY A 11 21.29 24.25 30.46
N ASP A 12 21.53 25.49 30.92
CA ASP A 12 20.75 26.15 31.98
C ASP A 12 19.52 26.86 31.37
N TYR A 13 18.54 26.02 30.98
CA TYR A 13 17.32 26.50 30.32
C TYR A 13 16.46 27.40 31.23
N LYS A 14 16.46 27.14 32.55
CA LYS A 14 15.74 27.99 33.53
C LYS A 14 16.34 29.37 33.64
N GLN A 15 17.66 29.48 33.60
CA GLN A 15 18.33 30.78 33.59
C GLN A 15 18.12 31.51 32.25
N ALA A 16 18.15 30.79 31.12
CA ALA A 16 17.84 31.34 29.81
C ALA A 16 16.41 31.91 29.76
N GLU A 17 15.44 31.19 30.30
CA GLU A 17 14.05 31.65 30.44
C GLU A 17 13.95 32.95 31.28
N ARG A 18 14.52 32.96 32.51
CA ARG A 18 14.48 34.13 33.37
C ARG A 18 15.09 35.38 32.73
N LEU A 19 16.23 35.21 32.06
CA LEU A 19 16.90 36.31 31.37
C LEU A 19 16.07 36.81 30.17
N SER A 20 15.45 35.94 29.43
CA SER A 20 14.56 36.29 28.32
C SER A 20 13.31 37.02 28.80
N GLN A 21 12.68 36.55 29.87
CA GLN A 21 11.53 37.20 30.52
C GLN A 21 11.89 38.62 31.06
N ALA A 22 13.07 38.77 31.67
CA ALA A 22 13.55 40.09 32.12
C ALA A 22 13.72 41.08 30.98
N ILE A 23 14.20 40.62 29.80
CA ILE A 23 14.32 41.47 28.59
C ILE A 23 12.93 41.83 28.10
N LEU A 24 12.01 40.89 28.03
CA LEU A 24 10.64 41.09 27.59
C LEU A 24 9.84 42.01 28.53
N GLY A 25 10.14 41.98 29.82
CA GLY A 25 9.59 42.94 30.79
C GLY A 25 9.95 44.39 30.46
N ALA A 26 11.16 44.64 29.91
CA ALA A 26 11.61 45.97 29.48
C ALA A 26 11.24 46.27 28.01
N ALA A 27 11.19 45.26 27.14
CA ALA A 27 10.92 45.37 25.73
C ALA A 27 10.03 44.19 25.26
N PRO A 28 8.69 44.29 25.40
CA PRO A 28 7.76 43.20 25.12
C PRO A 28 7.75 42.71 23.66
N GLU A 29 8.25 43.51 22.73
CA GLU A 29 8.30 43.18 21.28
C GLU A 29 9.70 42.74 20.81
N HIS A 30 10.60 42.43 21.75
CA HIS A 30 11.95 42.00 21.37
C HIS A 30 11.93 40.55 20.85
N ALA A 31 11.91 40.41 19.52
CA ALA A 31 11.74 39.11 18.84
C ALA A 31 12.79 38.06 19.22
N ASP A 32 14.09 38.43 19.34
CA ASP A 32 15.14 37.48 19.73
C ASP A 32 14.96 37.01 21.19
N ALA A 33 14.40 37.84 22.07
CA ALA A 33 14.13 37.44 23.45
C ALA A 33 12.91 36.49 23.50
N LEU A 34 11.88 36.73 22.69
CA LEU A 34 10.77 35.79 22.50
C LEU A 34 11.26 34.44 21.95
N LEU A 35 12.10 34.47 20.92
CA LEU A 35 12.67 33.24 20.36
C LEU A 35 13.49 32.47 21.39
N MET A 36 14.31 33.16 22.17
CA MET A 36 15.11 32.52 23.25
C MET A 36 14.21 31.94 24.33
N LEU A 37 13.13 32.65 24.70
CA LEU A 37 12.16 32.17 25.68
C LEU A 37 11.48 30.89 25.23
N VAL A 38 10.97 30.83 23.97
CA VAL A 38 10.31 29.62 23.47
C VAL A 38 11.26 28.43 23.38
N LEU A 39 12.51 28.63 22.92
CA LEU A 39 13.53 27.59 22.89
C LEU A 39 13.85 27.06 24.29
N ALA A 40 13.93 27.94 25.30
CA ALA A 40 14.18 27.57 26.69
C ALA A 40 12.99 26.80 27.31
N LEU A 41 11.76 27.15 26.98
CA LEU A 41 10.55 26.45 27.42
C LEU A 41 10.44 25.07 26.79
N GLU A 42 10.70 24.94 25.50
CA GLU A 42 10.72 23.65 24.80
C GLU A 42 11.78 22.70 25.38
N ALA A 43 12.99 23.21 25.59
CA ALA A 43 14.08 22.42 26.18
C ALA A 43 13.77 21.96 27.62
N GLN A 44 12.85 22.61 28.32
CA GLN A 44 12.33 22.21 29.62
C GLN A 44 11.12 21.26 29.54
N GLY A 45 10.65 20.90 28.35
CA GLY A 45 9.47 20.06 28.13
C GLY A 45 8.14 20.78 28.38
N MET A 46 8.09 22.11 28.20
CA MET A 46 6.92 22.96 28.44
C MET A 46 6.38 23.59 27.12
N PRO A 47 6.07 22.81 26.06
CA PRO A 47 5.67 23.34 24.77
C PRO A 47 4.36 24.12 24.80
N GLU A 48 3.43 23.79 25.70
CA GLU A 48 2.16 24.53 25.84
C GLU A 48 2.40 25.97 26.28
N GLN A 49 3.39 26.22 27.14
CA GLN A 49 3.75 27.56 27.56
C GLN A 49 4.49 28.34 26.49
N ALA A 50 5.15 27.68 25.56
CA ALA A 50 5.82 28.31 24.44
C ALA A 50 4.83 28.85 23.38
N LEU A 51 3.66 28.22 23.23
CA LEU A 51 2.70 28.50 22.15
C LEU A 51 2.25 29.98 22.05
N PRO A 52 1.87 30.68 23.14
CA PRO A 52 1.51 32.11 23.06
C PRO A 52 2.66 32.98 22.54
N HIS A 53 3.89 32.63 22.87
CA HIS A 53 5.09 33.37 22.46
C HIS A 53 5.42 33.10 20.98
N TYR A 54 5.20 31.89 20.46
CA TYR A 54 5.29 31.62 19.02
C TYR A 54 4.25 32.41 18.22
N ARG A 55 2.99 32.48 18.71
CA ARG A 55 1.95 33.32 18.07
C ARG A 55 2.40 34.78 18.03
N ARG A 56 2.99 35.31 19.11
CA ARG A 56 3.50 36.68 19.13
C ARG A 56 4.68 36.89 18.19
N LEU A 57 5.56 35.91 18.02
CA LEU A 57 6.67 35.97 17.06
C LEU A 57 6.18 36.14 15.62
N VAL A 58 5.19 35.36 15.19
CA VAL A 58 4.65 35.46 13.83
C VAL A 58 3.87 36.75 13.59
N GLU A 59 3.26 37.34 14.65
CA GLU A 59 2.66 38.69 14.58
C GLU A 59 3.70 39.77 14.36
N LEU A 60 4.82 39.69 15.07
CA LEU A 60 5.91 40.67 14.98
C LEU A 60 6.72 40.56 13.69
N GLN A 61 6.94 39.32 13.23
CA GLN A 61 7.77 39.02 12.06
C GLN A 61 7.05 38.04 11.10
N PRO A 62 5.96 38.50 10.45
CA PRO A 62 5.09 37.62 9.66
C PRO A 62 5.72 37.10 8.37
N ARG A 63 6.89 37.67 7.96
CA ARG A 63 7.62 37.24 6.75
C ARG A 63 8.73 36.21 7.05
N GLU A 64 8.93 35.87 8.29
CA GLU A 64 9.94 34.87 8.68
C GLU A 64 9.35 33.45 8.66
N ALA A 65 9.66 32.67 7.62
CA ALA A 65 9.16 31.31 7.42
C ALA A 65 9.47 30.40 8.62
N ALA A 66 10.65 30.57 9.26
CA ALA A 66 11.07 29.79 10.43
C ALA A 66 10.14 29.96 11.62
N HIS A 67 9.58 31.15 11.84
CA HIS A 67 8.64 31.37 12.95
C HIS A 67 7.30 30.67 12.72
N TRP A 68 6.77 30.71 11.50
CA TRP A 68 5.59 29.96 11.12
C TRP A 68 5.80 28.45 11.24
N ALA A 69 6.98 27.95 10.83
CA ALA A 69 7.33 26.54 10.93
C ALA A 69 7.43 26.05 12.38
N ASN A 70 8.00 26.88 13.27
CA ASN A 70 8.10 26.54 14.68
C ASN A 70 6.73 26.63 15.37
N LEU A 71 5.92 27.64 15.05
CA LEU A 71 4.53 27.72 15.52
C LEU A 71 3.74 26.47 15.10
N ALA A 72 3.89 26.04 13.83
CA ALA A 72 3.21 24.85 13.32
C ALA A 72 3.58 23.59 14.10
N GLN A 73 4.85 23.44 14.45
CA GLN A 73 5.33 22.29 15.22
C GLN A 73 4.82 22.31 16.66
N ALA A 74 4.82 23.49 17.31
CA ALA A 74 4.26 23.64 18.65
C ALA A 74 2.74 23.39 18.68
N LEU A 75 2.01 23.87 17.67
CA LEU A 75 0.57 23.60 17.48
C LEU A 75 0.30 22.10 17.28
N ALA A 76 1.13 21.44 16.47
CA ALA A 76 1.03 19.99 16.26
C ALA A 76 1.26 19.19 17.55
N ALA A 77 2.24 19.58 18.35
CA ALA A 77 2.52 18.96 19.66
C ALA A 77 1.39 19.19 20.68
N ALA A 78 0.66 20.32 20.56
CA ALA A 78 -0.51 20.65 21.38
C ALA A 78 -1.83 20.06 20.82
N ASP A 79 -1.76 19.14 19.85
CA ASP A 79 -2.91 18.53 19.13
C ASP A 79 -3.87 19.54 18.47
N GLN A 80 -3.39 20.75 18.17
CA GLN A 80 -4.11 21.79 17.43
C GLN A 80 -3.86 21.64 15.92
N GLY A 81 -4.22 20.49 15.35
CA GLY A 81 -3.82 20.09 14.01
C GLY A 81 -4.30 21.01 12.89
N ALA A 82 -5.51 21.61 13.00
CA ALA A 82 -6.04 22.51 11.97
C ALA A 82 -5.22 23.82 11.89
N GLU A 83 -4.85 24.38 13.04
CA GLU A 83 -4.02 25.59 13.11
C GLU A 83 -2.57 25.29 12.67
N ALA A 84 -2.04 24.10 13.04
CA ALA A 84 -0.73 23.63 12.60
C ALA A 84 -0.64 23.54 11.07
N GLU A 85 -1.66 23.00 10.40
CA GLU A 85 -1.73 22.91 8.92
C GLU A 85 -1.68 24.30 8.28
N ILE A 86 -2.42 25.28 8.83
CA ILE A 86 -2.41 26.68 8.33
C ILE A 86 -1.01 27.29 8.51
N ALA A 87 -0.39 27.09 9.68
CA ALA A 87 0.93 27.63 9.97
C ALA A 87 2.02 27.04 9.06
N PHE A 88 1.98 25.72 8.80
CA PHE A 88 2.87 25.09 7.82
C PHE A 88 2.68 25.64 6.41
N ARG A 89 1.44 25.87 5.97
CA ARG A 89 1.17 26.48 4.66
C ARG A 89 1.72 27.89 4.55
N ASN A 90 1.52 28.73 5.58
CA ASN A 90 2.09 30.08 5.62
C ASN A 90 3.62 30.04 5.54
N ALA A 91 4.27 29.12 6.27
CA ALA A 91 5.71 28.93 6.18
C ALA A 91 6.16 28.55 4.75
N LEU A 92 5.44 27.64 4.08
CA LEU A 92 5.75 27.19 2.72
C LEU A 92 5.44 28.24 1.64
N GLU A 93 4.49 29.14 1.85
CA GLU A 93 4.27 30.29 0.97
C GLU A 93 5.48 31.22 0.97
N LEU A 94 6.14 31.37 2.12
CA LEU A 94 7.34 32.20 2.28
C LEU A 94 8.62 31.51 1.79
N ALA A 95 8.70 30.19 1.94
CA ALA A 95 9.87 29.37 1.57
C ALA A 95 9.46 28.06 0.86
N PRO A 96 8.96 28.13 -0.38
CA PRO A 96 8.34 26.96 -1.06
C PRO A 96 9.33 25.84 -1.42
N GLY A 97 10.62 26.12 -1.45
CA GLY A 97 11.70 25.18 -1.77
C GLY A 97 12.54 24.75 -0.56
N ASP A 98 12.16 25.11 0.65
CA ASP A 98 12.89 24.69 1.86
C ASP A 98 12.64 23.19 2.15
N ALA A 99 13.66 22.38 1.91
CA ALA A 99 13.59 20.93 2.06
C ALA A 99 13.35 20.50 3.51
N SER A 100 13.91 21.20 4.50
CA SER A 100 13.69 20.92 5.92
C SER A 100 12.25 21.21 6.33
N LEU A 101 11.70 22.35 5.88
CA LEU A 101 10.30 22.70 6.13
C LEU A 101 9.34 21.71 5.46
N LEU A 102 9.60 21.34 4.21
CA LEU A 102 8.82 20.31 3.50
C LEU A 102 8.87 18.95 4.23
N THR A 103 10.03 18.59 4.76
CA THR A 103 10.18 17.34 5.56
C THR A 103 9.35 17.40 6.84
N ARG A 104 9.43 18.51 7.59
CA ARG A 104 8.64 18.70 8.83
C ARG A 104 7.14 18.68 8.57
N PHE A 105 6.67 19.32 7.50
CA PHE A 105 5.27 19.29 7.11
C PHE A 105 4.84 17.91 6.62
N GLY A 106 5.71 17.21 5.89
CA GLY A 106 5.49 15.83 5.49
C GLY A 106 5.32 14.90 6.70
N LEU A 107 6.16 15.01 7.72
CA LEU A 107 6.04 14.25 8.97
C LEU A 107 4.74 14.56 9.70
N PHE A 108 4.35 15.83 9.79
CA PHE A 108 3.07 16.21 10.39
C PHE A 108 1.89 15.54 9.69
N ARG A 109 1.83 15.59 8.35
CA ARG A 109 0.79 14.93 7.55
C ARG A 109 0.81 13.41 7.70
N TRP A 110 2.00 12.82 7.73
CA TRP A 110 2.19 11.40 7.96
C TRP A 110 1.58 10.95 9.29
N HIS A 111 1.85 11.68 10.37
CA HIS A 111 1.28 11.38 11.69
C HIS A 111 -0.25 11.56 11.75
N LYS A 112 -0.81 12.45 10.92
CA LYS A 112 -2.26 12.63 10.78
C LYS A 112 -2.91 11.59 9.84
N GLY A 113 -2.12 10.72 9.19
CA GLY A 113 -2.61 9.71 8.26
C GLY A 113 -2.89 10.24 6.85
N ASP A 114 -2.52 11.49 6.55
CA ASP A 114 -2.56 12.04 5.19
C ASP A 114 -1.32 11.57 4.40
N ASN A 115 -1.33 10.28 4.02
CA ASN A 115 -0.21 9.67 3.31
C ASN A 115 0.03 10.30 1.93
N ALA A 116 -1.02 10.75 1.26
CA ALA A 116 -0.90 11.39 -0.06
C ALA A 116 -0.24 12.78 0.04
N GLY A 117 -0.68 13.61 0.98
CA GLY A 117 -0.06 14.90 1.23
C GLY A 117 1.36 14.78 1.81
N ALA A 118 1.61 13.78 2.66
CA ALA A 118 2.95 13.48 3.15
C ALA A 118 3.89 13.10 2.00
N ARG A 119 3.46 12.18 1.11
CA ARG A 119 4.21 11.80 -0.10
C ARG A 119 4.59 13.01 -0.94
N GLU A 120 3.63 13.92 -1.21
CA GLU A 120 3.90 15.14 -1.99
C GLU A 120 4.99 15.99 -1.33
N CYS A 121 4.89 16.25 -0.03
CA CYS A 121 5.88 17.01 0.71
C CYS A 121 7.26 16.37 0.66
N PHE A 122 7.38 15.08 0.93
CA PHE A 122 8.65 14.37 0.94
C PHE A 122 9.28 14.27 -0.46
N MET A 123 8.49 14.06 -1.51
CA MET A 123 8.97 14.05 -2.89
C MET A 123 9.57 15.42 -3.27
N ARG A 124 8.90 16.50 -2.91
CA ARG A 124 9.41 17.88 -3.11
C ARG A 124 10.66 18.14 -2.26
N ALA A 125 10.69 17.68 -1.00
CA ALA A 125 11.87 17.80 -0.15
C ALA A 125 13.09 17.07 -0.74
N ALA A 126 12.92 15.83 -1.18
CA ALA A 126 13.97 15.04 -1.82
C ALA A 126 14.43 15.61 -3.16
N GLN A 127 13.56 16.33 -3.88
CA GLN A 127 13.92 17.05 -5.10
C GLN A 127 14.70 18.33 -4.79
N ALA A 128 14.33 19.06 -3.74
CA ALA A 128 14.99 20.30 -3.33
C ALA A 128 16.38 20.04 -2.70
N ASP A 129 16.49 19.00 -1.88
CA ASP A 129 17.76 18.52 -1.32
C ASP A 129 17.82 16.99 -1.29
N PRO A 130 18.48 16.36 -2.26
CA PRO A 130 18.69 14.93 -2.30
C PRO A 130 19.55 14.37 -1.14
N GLY A 131 20.24 15.24 -0.41
CA GLY A 131 21.13 14.90 0.70
C GLY A 131 20.41 14.62 2.02
N ILE A 132 19.08 14.74 2.11
CA ILE A 132 18.30 14.50 3.34
C ILE A 132 17.74 13.06 3.34
N PRO A 133 18.38 12.08 4.03
CA PRO A 133 17.90 10.70 4.07
C PRO A 133 16.52 10.58 4.72
N GLU A 134 16.22 11.38 5.73
CA GLU A 134 14.94 11.39 6.44
C GLU A 134 13.76 11.62 5.48
N ALA A 135 13.83 12.67 4.64
CA ALA A 135 12.79 12.95 3.65
C ALA A 135 12.60 11.80 2.66
N ARG A 136 13.70 11.13 2.28
CA ARG A 136 13.68 10.00 1.34
C ARG A 136 13.11 8.74 1.97
N ILE A 137 13.43 8.42 3.22
CA ILE A 137 12.94 7.24 3.95
C ILE A 137 11.44 7.39 4.22
N TYR A 138 11.01 8.48 4.85
CA TYR A 138 9.59 8.71 5.11
C TYR A 138 8.79 8.92 3.82
N GLY A 139 9.42 9.52 2.80
CA GLY A 139 8.85 9.62 1.47
C GLY A 139 8.61 8.26 0.82
N ALA A 140 9.54 7.31 0.97
CA ALA A 140 9.38 5.95 0.48
C ALA A 140 8.28 5.19 1.25
N LEU A 141 8.16 5.38 2.58
CA LEU A 141 7.05 4.85 3.36
C LEU A 141 5.71 5.42 2.89
N ALA A 142 5.63 6.73 2.68
CA ALA A 142 4.42 7.39 2.18
C ALA A 142 4.05 6.94 0.76
N CYS A 143 5.04 6.77 -0.12
CA CYS A 143 4.84 6.18 -1.45
C CYS A 143 4.29 4.75 -1.35
N TYR A 144 4.85 3.92 -0.46
CA TYR A 144 4.38 2.54 -0.25
C TYR A 144 2.93 2.51 0.24
N GLU A 145 2.55 3.36 1.19
CA GLU A 145 1.17 3.46 1.68
C GLU A 145 0.20 3.97 0.60
N CYS A 146 0.69 4.76 -0.34
CA CYS A 146 -0.06 5.18 -1.54
C CYS A 146 0.01 4.16 -2.69
N ALA A 147 0.55 2.96 -2.48
CA ALA A 147 0.79 1.93 -3.49
C ALA A 147 1.70 2.39 -4.67
N ASP A 148 2.49 3.43 -4.48
CA ASP A 148 3.50 3.92 -5.43
C ASP A 148 4.86 3.25 -5.18
N LEU A 149 4.95 1.96 -5.51
CA LEU A 149 6.17 1.18 -5.28
C LEU A 149 7.37 1.75 -6.07
N GLN A 150 7.13 2.29 -7.25
CA GLN A 150 8.18 2.88 -8.06
C GLN A 150 8.73 4.17 -7.44
N GLY A 151 7.86 5.04 -6.93
CA GLY A 151 8.27 6.23 -6.19
C GLY A 151 9.09 5.89 -4.95
N ALA A 152 8.69 4.84 -4.22
CA ALA A 152 9.45 4.36 -3.07
C ALA A 152 10.84 3.86 -3.44
N GLU A 153 10.97 3.03 -4.49
CA GLU A 153 12.28 2.55 -4.98
C GLU A 153 13.18 3.69 -5.46
N MET A 154 12.61 4.67 -6.17
CA MET A 154 13.35 5.83 -6.68
C MET A 154 13.93 6.66 -5.52
N LEU A 155 13.17 6.89 -4.46
CA LEU A 155 13.64 7.61 -3.28
C LEU A 155 14.78 6.88 -2.56
N LEU A 156 14.80 5.54 -2.60
CA LEU A 156 15.81 4.72 -1.95
C LEU A 156 16.96 4.29 -2.89
N ALA A 157 17.03 4.76 -4.13
CA ALA A 157 17.98 4.29 -5.12
C ALA A 157 19.45 4.41 -4.67
N ASP A 158 19.80 5.49 -3.96
CA ASP A 158 21.17 5.76 -3.48
C ASP A 158 21.45 5.25 -2.06
N ARG A 159 20.52 4.53 -1.44
CA ARG A 159 20.62 4.07 -0.03
C ARG A 159 21.89 3.28 0.30
N VAL A 160 22.48 2.63 -0.68
CA VAL A 160 23.74 1.87 -0.52
C VAL A 160 24.90 2.78 -0.15
N ARG A 161 24.82 4.08 -0.49
CA ARG A 161 25.85 5.08 -0.20
C ARG A 161 25.67 5.75 1.16
N TRP A 162 24.53 5.51 1.83
CA TRP A 162 24.26 6.15 3.11
C TRP A 162 25.10 5.52 4.21
N GLN A 163 25.74 6.36 5.00
CA GLN A 163 26.35 5.94 6.25
C GLN A 163 25.28 5.60 7.28
N TYR A 164 25.67 5.09 8.44
CA TYR A 164 24.75 4.85 9.54
C TYR A 164 23.98 6.13 9.94
N LEU A 165 22.67 6.05 9.91
CA LEU A 165 21.76 7.21 10.05
C LEU A 165 21.26 7.43 11.49
N GLY A 166 21.71 6.59 12.41
CA GLY A 166 21.14 6.53 13.77
C GLY A 166 19.98 5.55 13.89
N PRO A 167 19.68 5.06 15.10
CA PRO A 167 18.80 3.92 15.31
C PRO A 167 17.38 4.13 14.78
N GLN A 168 16.82 5.33 14.94
CA GLN A 168 15.46 5.64 14.49
C GLN A 168 15.33 5.51 12.95
N LEU A 169 16.19 6.20 12.18
CA LEU A 169 16.11 6.20 10.73
C LEU A 169 16.50 4.85 10.12
N GLU A 170 17.47 4.13 10.71
CA GLU A 170 17.80 2.76 10.30
C GLU A 170 16.61 1.82 10.49
N SER A 171 15.88 1.95 11.59
CA SER A 171 14.68 1.17 11.87
C SER A 171 13.56 1.46 10.86
N GLU A 172 13.32 2.74 10.51
CA GLU A 172 12.34 3.12 9.49
C GLU A 172 12.77 2.67 8.08
N LEU A 173 14.07 2.77 7.76
CA LEU A 173 14.62 2.28 6.50
C LEU A 173 14.42 0.76 6.38
N ALA A 174 14.70 0.00 7.44
CA ALA A 174 14.47 -1.45 7.46
C ALA A 174 12.98 -1.80 7.27
N SER A 175 12.08 -1.00 7.83
CA SER A 175 10.63 -1.16 7.66
C SER A 175 10.21 -1.01 6.19
N VAL A 176 10.62 0.07 5.52
CA VAL A 176 10.27 0.25 4.11
C VAL A 176 10.94 -0.78 3.21
N LEU A 177 12.19 -1.18 3.50
CA LEU A 177 12.87 -2.26 2.77
C LEU A 177 12.14 -3.61 2.88
N THR A 178 11.65 -3.94 4.08
CA THR A 178 10.79 -5.12 4.30
C THR A 178 9.54 -5.06 3.43
N ASN A 179 8.91 -3.90 3.38
CA ASN A 179 7.68 -3.67 2.61
C ASN A 179 7.91 -3.76 1.10
N LEU A 180 9.09 -3.36 0.61
CA LEU A 180 9.48 -3.43 -0.80
C LEU A 180 10.05 -4.81 -1.20
N GLY A 181 10.26 -5.71 -0.25
CA GLY A 181 10.79 -7.06 -0.51
C GLY A 181 12.32 -7.16 -0.48
N HIS A 182 13.04 -6.09 -0.08
CA HIS A 182 14.49 -6.12 0.14
C HIS A 182 14.85 -6.75 1.50
N SER A 183 14.34 -7.97 1.72
CA SER A 183 14.32 -8.61 3.04
C SER A 183 15.73 -8.87 3.60
N GLU A 184 16.70 -9.24 2.76
CA GLU A 184 18.08 -9.49 3.19
C GLU A 184 18.76 -8.20 3.70
N GLU A 185 18.54 -7.09 3.01
CA GLU A 185 19.09 -5.80 3.43
C GLU A 185 18.42 -5.31 4.71
N ALA A 186 17.08 -5.44 4.80
CA ALA A 186 16.33 -5.09 5.99
C ALA A 186 16.80 -5.91 7.21
N GLU A 187 16.96 -7.23 7.06
CA GLU A 187 17.44 -8.11 8.12
C GLU A 187 18.83 -7.72 8.59
N ARG A 188 19.77 -7.47 7.68
CA ARG A 188 21.11 -7.06 8.03
C ARG A 188 21.12 -5.77 8.85
N ARG A 189 20.33 -4.75 8.46
CA ARG A 189 20.23 -3.48 9.18
C ARG A 189 19.62 -3.65 10.57
N LEU A 190 18.54 -4.43 10.67
CA LEU A 190 17.90 -4.71 11.96
C LEU A 190 18.84 -5.47 12.92
N ARG A 191 19.62 -6.44 12.40
CA ARG A 191 20.59 -7.16 13.22
C ARG A 191 21.72 -6.26 13.74
N GLN A 192 22.12 -5.25 12.97
CA GLN A 192 23.11 -4.25 13.45
C GLN A 192 22.57 -3.39 14.60
N LEU A 193 21.23 -3.15 14.66
CA LEU A 193 20.60 -2.40 15.74
C LEU A 193 20.45 -3.22 17.04
N LEU A 194 20.61 -4.54 17.00
CA LEU A 194 20.49 -5.39 18.20
C LEU A 194 21.59 -5.11 19.24
N ASP A 195 22.72 -4.57 18.79
CA ASP A 195 23.85 -4.21 19.66
C ASP A 195 23.68 -2.82 20.29
N ASP A 196 22.67 -2.04 19.87
CA ASP A 196 22.37 -0.71 20.38
C ASP A 196 21.35 -0.81 21.55
N PRO A 197 21.74 -0.44 22.79
CA PRO A 197 20.86 -0.57 23.96
C PRO A 197 19.55 0.22 23.86
N GLU A 198 19.55 1.34 23.12
CA GLU A 198 18.38 2.20 22.99
C GLU A 198 17.41 1.72 21.88
N ALA A 199 17.92 0.96 20.90
CA ALA A 199 17.15 0.51 19.75
C ALA A 199 16.90 -1.00 19.73
N SER A 200 17.59 -1.79 20.54
CA SER A 200 17.64 -3.26 20.40
C SER A 200 16.26 -3.90 20.50
N GLN A 201 15.41 -3.44 21.39
CA GLN A 201 14.07 -4.01 21.58
C GLN A 201 13.14 -3.73 20.39
N GLN A 202 13.07 -2.49 19.92
CA GLN A 202 12.28 -2.16 18.72
C GLN A 202 12.80 -2.90 17.50
N ALA A 203 14.14 -3.01 17.36
CA ALA A 203 14.75 -3.76 16.27
C ALA A 203 14.41 -5.26 16.35
N GLN A 204 14.38 -5.85 17.54
CA GLN A 204 13.94 -7.24 17.73
C GLN A 204 12.50 -7.44 17.28
N LEU A 205 11.56 -6.59 17.70
CA LEU A 205 10.15 -6.68 17.30
C LEU A 205 9.99 -6.55 15.77
N ARG A 206 10.66 -5.58 15.15
CA ARG A 206 10.64 -5.42 13.69
C ARG A 206 11.26 -6.62 12.96
N LEU A 207 12.32 -7.22 13.51
CA LEU A 207 12.95 -8.41 12.96
C LEU A 207 12.01 -9.63 13.05
N VAL A 208 11.26 -9.79 14.13
CA VAL A 208 10.20 -10.81 14.25
C VAL A 208 9.15 -10.63 13.15
N GLY A 209 8.69 -9.40 12.92
CA GLY A 209 7.74 -9.10 11.84
C GLY A 209 8.31 -9.39 10.44
N LEU A 210 9.58 -9.07 10.19
CA LEU A 210 10.27 -9.41 8.94
C LEU A 210 10.35 -10.93 8.74
N LEU A 211 10.78 -11.68 9.76
CA LEU A 211 10.91 -13.14 9.71
C LEU A 211 9.56 -13.82 9.44
N GLU A 212 8.49 -13.34 10.07
CA GLU A 212 7.12 -13.80 9.75
C GLU A 212 6.78 -13.55 8.29
N ARG A 213 7.07 -12.34 7.79
CA ARG A 213 6.75 -11.92 6.42
C ARG A 213 7.48 -12.73 5.35
N VAL A 214 8.72 -13.17 5.63
CA VAL A 214 9.50 -14.05 4.74
C VAL A 214 9.29 -15.54 5.03
N ASN A 215 8.23 -15.88 5.78
CA ASN A 215 7.83 -17.25 6.13
C ASN A 215 8.85 -18.04 6.99
N ARG A 216 9.75 -17.36 7.72
CA ARG A 216 10.67 -17.96 8.71
C ARG A 216 9.99 -17.98 10.10
N VAL A 217 8.79 -18.58 10.16
CA VAL A 217 7.88 -18.50 11.31
C VAL A 217 8.47 -19.09 12.59
N ALA A 218 9.21 -20.22 12.48
CA ALA A 218 9.84 -20.86 13.64
C ALA A 218 10.92 -19.96 14.28
N GLU A 219 11.71 -19.28 13.46
CA GLU A 219 12.74 -18.34 13.93
C GLU A 219 12.10 -17.08 14.54
N ALA A 220 11.04 -16.54 13.90
CA ALA A 220 10.25 -15.44 14.45
C ALA A 220 9.70 -15.79 15.84
N GLN A 221 9.14 -16.99 16.02
CA GLN A 221 8.61 -17.45 17.30
C GLN A 221 9.72 -17.55 18.35
N GLY A 222 10.86 -18.21 18.01
CA GLY A 222 11.98 -18.35 18.95
C GLY A 222 12.57 -17.01 19.38
N MET A 223 12.60 -16.01 18.47
CA MET A 223 13.05 -14.66 18.81
C MET A 223 12.02 -13.95 19.70
N LEU A 224 10.72 -14.05 19.40
CA LEU A 224 9.67 -13.43 20.22
C LEU A 224 9.62 -14.02 21.63
N ASP A 225 9.83 -15.31 21.78
CA ASP A 225 9.89 -16.00 23.09
C ASP A 225 11.09 -15.53 23.93
N GLY A 226 12.18 -15.11 23.28
CA GLY A 226 13.37 -14.54 23.91
C GLY A 226 13.22 -13.09 24.37
N ILE A 227 12.23 -12.37 23.86
CA ILE A 227 11.91 -11.01 24.30
C ILE A 227 11.13 -11.13 25.61
N ALA A 228 11.70 -10.61 26.72
CA ALA A 228 11.02 -10.62 28.00
C ALA A 228 9.62 -9.97 27.86
N ALA A 229 8.59 -10.71 28.31
CA ALA A 229 7.21 -10.21 28.25
C ALA A 229 7.13 -8.85 28.94
N GLN A 230 6.97 -7.80 28.15
CA GLN A 230 6.87 -6.45 28.70
C GLN A 230 5.47 -6.25 29.21
N THR A 231 5.34 -6.25 30.51
CA THR A 231 4.10 -5.96 31.24
C THR A 231 3.80 -4.46 31.31
N GLY A 232 4.52 -3.61 30.54
CA GLY A 232 4.36 -2.16 30.51
C GLY A 232 3.24 -1.68 29.58
N VAL A 233 2.73 -0.50 29.86
CA VAL A 233 1.84 0.26 28.96
C VAL A 233 2.75 1.03 27.99
N GLY A 234 2.59 0.83 26.68
CA GLY A 234 3.36 1.56 25.68
C GLY A 234 3.26 0.95 24.27
N SER A 235 3.86 1.63 23.30
CA SER A 235 3.83 1.20 21.90
C SER A 235 4.50 -0.16 21.66
N GLU A 236 5.57 -0.45 22.35
CA GLU A 236 6.31 -1.71 22.24
C GLU A 236 5.56 -2.90 22.81
N ALA A 237 4.88 -2.73 23.96
CA ALA A 237 4.01 -3.77 24.53
C ALA A 237 2.84 -4.10 23.58
N ARG A 238 2.30 -3.08 22.92
CA ARG A 238 1.25 -3.26 21.91
C ARG A 238 1.78 -3.99 20.68
N GLU A 239 2.95 -3.59 20.15
CA GLU A 239 3.58 -4.25 19.01
C GLU A 239 3.92 -5.71 19.32
N TYR A 240 4.44 -6.00 20.51
CA TYR A 240 4.69 -7.35 21.00
C TYR A 240 3.41 -8.21 20.98
N ALA A 241 2.30 -7.71 21.55
CA ALA A 241 1.02 -8.42 21.56
C ALA A 241 0.46 -8.64 20.14
N LEU A 242 0.62 -7.70 19.21
CA LEU A 242 0.22 -7.85 17.81
C LEU A 242 1.04 -8.93 17.08
N LEU A 243 2.34 -9.03 17.37
CA LEU A 243 3.20 -10.09 16.84
C LEU A 243 2.82 -11.46 17.42
N GLN A 244 2.54 -11.54 18.73
CA GLN A 244 2.01 -12.76 19.34
C GLN A 244 0.70 -13.20 18.67
N ALA A 245 -0.22 -12.25 18.44
CA ALA A 245 -1.48 -12.54 17.76
C ALA A 245 -1.25 -13.08 16.34
N THR A 246 -0.33 -12.47 15.60
CA THR A 246 0.00 -12.86 14.22
C THR A 246 0.62 -14.26 14.19
N LEU A 247 1.62 -14.55 15.03
CA LEU A 247 2.27 -15.86 15.06
C LEU A 247 1.33 -16.95 15.57
N ALA A 248 0.48 -16.69 16.56
CA ALA A 248 -0.55 -17.61 17.00
C ALA A 248 -1.57 -17.93 15.86
N ALA A 249 -1.96 -16.92 15.07
CA ALA A 249 -2.80 -17.14 13.87
C ALA A 249 -2.09 -18.04 12.85
N ARG A 250 -0.80 -17.81 12.58
CA ARG A 250 0.01 -18.67 11.70
C ARG A 250 0.10 -20.11 12.20
N ALA A 251 0.17 -20.29 13.51
CA ALA A 251 0.14 -21.60 14.16
C ALA A 251 -1.27 -22.21 14.24
N LYS A 252 -2.30 -21.55 13.70
CA LYS A 252 -3.73 -21.94 13.78
C LYS A 252 -4.29 -22.04 15.22
N GLN A 253 -3.66 -21.33 16.14
CA GLN A 253 -4.09 -21.18 17.54
C GLN A 253 -5.06 -20.01 17.65
N HIS A 254 -6.21 -20.12 16.97
CA HIS A 254 -7.13 -18.99 16.79
C HIS A 254 -7.62 -18.37 18.11
N ALA A 255 -7.93 -19.20 19.13
CA ALA A 255 -8.38 -18.68 20.42
C ALA A 255 -7.34 -17.78 21.09
N LEU A 256 -6.07 -18.20 21.08
CA LEU A 256 -4.95 -17.44 21.63
C LEU A 256 -4.69 -16.15 20.84
N SER A 257 -4.73 -16.24 19.51
CA SER A 257 -4.58 -15.08 18.64
C SER A 257 -5.66 -14.03 18.90
N ILE A 258 -6.93 -14.45 19.05
CA ILE A 258 -8.07 -13.56 19.35
C ILE A 258 -7.85 -12.86 20.70
N GLU A 259 -7.36 -13.59 21.71
CA GLU A 259 -7.07 -13.00 23.02
C GLU A 259 -6.02 -11.90 22.93
N TYR A 260 -4.91 -12.14 22.23
CA TYR A 260 -3.86 -11.13 22.03
C TYR A 260 -4.37 -9.93 21.25
N TYR A 261 -5.21 -10.10 20.22
CA TYR A 261 -5.82 -8.96 19.51
C TYR A 261 -6.72 -8.13 20.43
N ARG A 262 -7.52 -8.76 21.31
CA ARG A 262 -8.37 -8.05 22.27
C ARG A 262 -7.54 -7.21 23.25
N GLN A 263 -6.38 -7.71 23.67
CA GLN A 263 -5.47 -6.98 24.55
C GLN A 263 -4.80 -5.79 23.82
N ALA A 264 -4.37 -5.99 22.57
CA ALA A 264 -3.61 -5.01 21.82
C ALA A 264 -4.47 -3.90 21.18
N LEU A 265 -5.77 -4.15 20.93
CA LEU A 265 -6.66 -3.29 20.13
C LEU A 265 -7.90 -2.82 20.91
N PRO A 266 -7.75 -1.92 21.91
CA PRO A 266 -8.90 -1.33 22.60
C PRO A 266 -9.68 -0.41 21.64
N ALA A 267 -11.00 -0.61 21.55
CA ALA A 267 -11.83 0.12 20.59
C ALA A 267 -11.90 1.63 20.83
N HIS A 268 -11.77 2.06 22.10
CA HIS A 268 -11.90 3.48 22.48
C HIS A 268 -10.72 4.36 22.04
N ASP A 269 -9.57 3.76 21.69
CA ASP A 269 -8.34 4.46 21.33
C ASP A 269 -7.83 4.11 19.91
N ALA A 270 -8.69 3.47 19.10
CA ALA A 270 -8.31 2.99 17.78
C ALA A 270 -8.14 4.13 16.77
N GLN A 271 -6.99 4.15 16.10
CA GLN A 271 -6.62 5.13 15.08
C GLN A 271 -6.80 4.54 13.66
N PRO A 272 -6.95 5.37 12.61
CA PRO A 272 -7.07 4.88 11.23
C PRO A 272 -5.96 3.91 10.81
N ARG A 273 -4.72 4.14 11.22
CA ARG A 273 -3.57 3.26 10.95
C ARG A 273 -3.70 1.86 11.55
N ASP A 274 -4.55 1.69 12.57
CA ASP A 274 -4.75 0.40 13.24
C ASP A 274 -5.66 -0.54 12.44
N ALA A 275 -6.37 -0.04 11.43
CA ALA A 275 -7.32 -0.80 10.64
C ALA A 275 -6.73 -2.12 10.11
N VAL A 276 -5.45 -2.16 9.75
CA VAL A 276 -4.77 -3.37 9.25
C VAL A 276 -4.81 -4.50 10.28
N HIS A 277 -4.63 -4.20 11.55
CA HIS A 277 -4.66 -5.17 12.64
C HIS A 277 -6.09 -5.61 12.97
N TRP A 278 -7.06 -4.70 12.89
CA TRP A 278 -8.48 -5.02 13.01
C TRP A 278 -8.94 -5.98 11.91
N PHE A 279 -8.50 -5.77 10.66
CA PHE A 279 -8.75 -6.73 9.58
C PHE A 279 -8.07 -8.09 9.83
N ALA A 280 -6.86 -8.11 10.39
CA ALA A 280 -6.19 -9.36 10.75
C ALA A 280 -6.96 -10.11 11.84
N TRP A 281 -7.42 -9.42 12.87
CA TRP A 281 -8.31 -9.98 13.89
C TRP A 281 -9.61 -10.52 13.29
N ALA A 282 -10.29 -9.74 12.45
CA ALA A 282 -11.51 -10.19 11.78
C ALA A 282 -11.30 -11.46 10.96
N ARG A 283 -10.16 -11.60 10.26
CA ARG A 283 -9.82 -12.84 9.54
C ARG A 283 -9.61 -14.02 10.47
N THR A 284 -8.93 -13.83 11.61
CA THR A 284 -8.73 -14.88 12.62
C THR A 284 -10.07 -15.36 13.19
N LEU A 285 -10.99 -14.45 13.48
CA LEU A 285 -12.36 -14.76 13.90
C LEU A 285 -13.12 -15.53 12.81
N ALA A 286 -13.00 -15.11 11.56
CA ALA A 286 -13.61 -15.80 10.42
C ALA A 286 -13.06 -17.23 10.24
N GLU A 287 -11.79 -17.46 10.48
CA GLU A 287 -11.12 -18.77 10.42
C GLU A 287 -11.48 -19.66 11.61
N SER A 288 -11.75 -19.08 12.78
CA SER A 288 -12.25 -19.80 13.95
C SER A 288 -13.73 -20.18 13.86
N GLY A 289 -14.47 -19.66 12.87
CA GLY A 289 -15.91 -19.85 12.71
C GLY A 289 -16.78 -18.83 13.47
N ALA A 290 -16.20 -17.86 14.15
CA ALA A 290 -16.92 -16.78 14.86
C ALA A 290 -17.40 -15.71 13.86
N VAL A 291 -18.30 -16.09 12.95
CA VAL A 291 -18.69 -15.32 11.76
C VAL A 291 -19.30 -13.95 12.12
N ASP A 292 -20.16 -13.90 13.12
CA ASP A 292 -20.85 -12.68 13.54
C ASP A 292 -19.87 -11.64 14.11
N GLU A 293 -18.98 -12.09 15.01
CA GLU A 293 -17.95 -11.25 15.59
C GLU A 293 -16.95 -10.81 14.50
N ALA A 294 -16.61 -11.70 13.56
CA ALA A 294 -15.76 -11.35 12.43
C ALA A 294 -16.32 -10.21 11.59
N MET A 295 -17.63 -10.23 11.30
CA MET A 295 -18.29 -9.16 10.55
C MET A 295 -18.33 -7.84 11.33
N GLN A 296 -18.55 -7.88 12.64
CA GLN A 296 -18.53 -6.68 13.49
C GLN A 296 -17.13 -6.06 13.54
N VAL A 297 -16.11 -6.87 13.76
CA VAL A 297 -14.71 -6.42 13.81
C VAL A 297 -14.24 -5.88 12.45
N ALA A 298 -14.64 -6.52 11.34
CA ALA A 298 -14.37 -6.00 10.00
C ALA A 298 -15.11 -4.67 9.74
N GLY A 299 -16.35 -4.52 10.21
CA GLY A 299 -17.09 -3.27 10.13
C GLY A 299 -16.35 -2.13 10.84
N HIS A 300 -15.84 -2.38 12.04
CA HIS A 300 -15.02 -1.40 12.78
C HIS A 300 -13.72 -1.06 12.03
N ALA A 301 -13.05 -2.06 11.43
CA ALA A 301 -11.87 -1.80 10.61
C ALA A 301 -12.17 -0.88 9.42
N HIS A 302 -13.32 -1.06 8.77
CA HIS A 302 -13.77 -0.17 7.70
C HIS A 302 -14.09 1.24 8.21
N GLU A 303 -14.72 1.39 9.37
CA GLU A 303 -14.96 2.71 9.99
C GLU A 303 -13.65 3.45 10.24
N LEU A 304 -12.61 2.75 10.73
CA LEU A 304 -11.28 3.32 10.92
C LEU A 304 -10.68 3.80 9.59
N GLN A 305 -10.75 2.99 8.54
CA GLN A 305 -10.29 3.40 7.21
C GLN A 305 -11.07 4.60 6.67
N MET A 306 -12.39 4.63 6.86
CA MET A 306 -13.21 5.76 6.40
C MET A 306 -12.90 7.05 7.16
N ARG A 307 -12.56 6.98 8.44
CA ARG A 307 -12.06 8.15 9.21
C ARG A 307 -10.75 8.71 8.61
N GLY A 308 -9.81 7.83 8.23
CA GLY A 308 -8.59 8.25 7.52
C GLY A 308 -8.88 8.83 6.15
N LEU A 309 -9.78 8.20 5.40
CA LEU A 309 -10.16 8.64 4.06
C LEU A 309 -10.87 10.00 4.06
N ALA A 310 -11.61 10.33 5.13
CA ALA A 310 -12.25 11.63 5.30
C ALA A 310 -11.24 12.78 5.29
N VAL A 311 -10.03 12.52 5.76
CA VAL A 311 -8.93 13.50 5.76
C VAL A 311 -8.22 13.53 4.41
N ALA A 312 -7.87 12.35 3.88
CA ALA A 312 -7.00 12.24 2.71
C ALA A 312 -7.74 12.36 1.37
N ALA A 313 -8.98 11.89 1.28
CA ALA A 313 -9.75 11.80 0.03
C ALA A 313 -11.27 11.83 0.29
N SER A 314 -11.76 12.88 0.93
CA SER A 314 -13.17 13.05 1.34
C SER A 314 -14.18 12.87 0.20
N HIS A 315 -13.78 13.20 -1.04
CA HIS A 315 -14.61 13.00 -2.23
C HIS A 315 -14.97 11.54 -2.51
N LEU A 316 -14.20 10.58 -1.96
CA LEU A 316 -14.50 9.14 -2.08
C LEU A 316 -15.52 8.64 -1.05
N LEU A 317 -15.92 9.47 -0.09
CA LEU A 317 -16.94 9.11 0.91
C LEU A 317 -18.35 9.09 0.32
N ASP A 318 -18.60 9.80 -0.78
CA ASP A 318 -19.86 9.74 -1.49
C ASP A 318 -20.16 8.30 -1.95
N PRO A 319 -21.23 7.66 -1.43
CA PRO A 319 -21.54 6.26 -1.74
C PRO A 319 -21.96 6.06 -3.20
N GLU A 320 -22.45 7.10 -3.87
CA GLU A 320 -22.91 7.03 -5.26
C GLU A 320 -21.81 7.37 -6.27
N ARG A 321 -20.67 7.91 -5.80
CA ARG A 321 -19.53 8.21 -6.69
C ARG A 321 -19.00 6.94 -7.34
N PRO A 322 -18.86 6.90 -8.67
CA PRO A 322 -18.13 5.86 -9.38
C PRO A 322 -16.67 5.79 -8.90
N LEU A 323 -16.20 4.59 -8.58
CA LEU A 323 -14.82 4.38 -8.11
C LEU A 323 -13.87 3.90 -9.20
N LEU A 324 -14.45 3.45 -10.31
CA LEU A 324 -13.74 2.94 -11.48
C LEU A 324 -14.36 3.62 -12.72
N ASP A 325 -13.98 4.86 -12.98
CA ASP A 325 -14.62 5.71 -14.01
C ASP A 325 -14.58 5.09 -15.41
N ILE A 326 -13.54 4.31 -15.71
CA ILE A 326 -13.37 3.64 -17.01
C ILE A 326 -14.53 2.70 -17.36
N VAL A 327 -15.26 2.15 -16.38
CA VAL A 327 -16.34 1.18 -16.62
C VAL A 327 -17.57 1.79 -17.30
N ASP A 328 -17.66 3.10 -17.37
CA ASP A 328 -18.74 3.82 -18.05
C ASP A 328 -18.40 4.16 -19.52
N TYR A 329 -17.16 3.88 -19.94
CA TYR A 329 -16.76 4.14 -21.33
C TYR A 329 -17.35 3.08 -22.27
N PRO A 330 -18.09 3.46 -23.32
CA PRO A 330 -18.65 2.50 -24.25
C PRO A 330 -17.57 1.85 -25.11
N VAL A 331 -17.51 0.53 -25.11
CA VAL A 331 -16.62 -0.23 -26.00
C VAL A 331 -17.40 -0.61 -27.26
N LEU A 332 -17.04 -0.03 -28.41
CA LEU A 332 -17.79 -0.14 -29.66
C LEU A 332 -17.08 -1.07 -30.66
N PRO A 333 -17.82 -1.77 -31.54
CA PRO A 333 -17.23 -2.67 -32.55
C PRO A 333 -16.20 -2.01 -33.46
N GLU A 334 -16.36 -0.73 -33.79
CA GLU A 334 -15.41 0.06 -34.59
C GLU A 334 -14.03 0.21 -33.92
N HIS A 335 -13.95 0.09 -32.59
CA HIS A 335 -12.67 0.08 -31.87
C HIS A 335 -11.80 -1.10 -32.29
N ARG A 336 -12.41 -2.26 -32.57
CA ARG A 336 -11.71 -3.45 -33.07
C ARG A 336 -11.12 -3.22 -34.46
N ALA A 337 -11.86 -2.59 -35.37
CA ALA A 337 -11.41 -2.30 -36.74
C ALA A 337 -10.18 -1.35 -36.72
N ASN A 338 -10.16 -0.36 -35.84
CA ASN A 338 -9.08 0.62 -35.75
C ASN A 338 -7.76 0.04 -35.20
N VAL A 339 -7.81 -1.08 -34.48
CA VAL A 339 -6.63 -1.68 -33.84
C VAL A 339 -5.73 -2.39 -34.84
N ARG A 340 -6.29 -3.04 -35.88
CA ARG A 340 -5.56 -3.96 -36.75
C ARG A 340 -4.74 -3.29 -37.86
N ASP A 341 -5.08 -2.10 -38.28
CA ASP A 341 -4.58 -1.56 -39.56
C ASP A 341 -3.33 -0.66 -39.46
N ARG A 342 -2.72 -0.44 -38.30
CA ARG A 342 -1.73 0.65 -38.15
C ARG A 342 -0.44 0.34 -37.38
N VAL A 343 -0.23 -0.85 -36.84
CA VAL A 343 0.94 -1.15 -35.97
C VAL A 343 1.56 -2.48 -36.35
N GLN A 344 2.90 -2.53 -36.40
CA GLN A 344 3.62 -3.80 -36.52
C GLN A 344 3.29 -4.66 -35.29
N GLU A 345 2.65 -5.79 -35.50
CA GLU A 345 2.15 -6.68 -34.45
C GLU A 345 3.29 -7.51 -33.87
N PRO A 346 3.63 -7.35 -32.57
CA PRO A 346 4.51 -8.31 -31.92
C PRO A 346 3.86 -9.70 -31.93
N GLY A 347 4.65 -10.74 -32.22
CA GLY A 347 4.16 -12.10 -32.17
C GLY A 347 3.67 -12.52 -30.80
N VAL A 348 2.94 -13.64 -30.71
CA VAL A 348 2.43 -14.18 -29.43
C VAL A 348 3.57 -14.34 -28.40
N ARG A 349 4.75 -14.78 -28.83
CA ARG A 349 5.91 -14.97 -27.96
C ARG A 349 6.58 -13.67 -27.53
N GLN A 350 6.39 -12.60 -28.27
CA GLN A 350 6.88 -11.25 -27.95
C GLN A 350 5.90 -10.44 -27.10
N SER A 351 4.76 -11.02 -26.75
CA SER A 351 3.74 -10.44 -25.91
C SER A 351 3.78 -11.06 -24.53
N PRO A 352 3.56 -10.29 -23.44
CA PRO A 352 3.41 -10.84 -22.11
C PRO A 352 2.23 -11.81 -21.99
N LEU A 353 2.29 -12.71 -21.02
CA LEU A 353 1.17 -13.52 -20.58
C LEU A 353 0.38 -12.71 -19.56
N PHE A 354 -0.82 -12.25 -19.92
CA PHE A 354 -1.62 -11.44 -19.00
C PHE A 354 -2.52 -12.33 -18.13
N VAL A 355 -2.39 -12.15 -16.80
CA VAL A 355 -3.27 -12.79 -15.81
C VAL A 355 -4.10 -11.71 -15.14
N VAL A 356 -5.42 -11.74 -15.37
CA VAL A 356 -6.35 -10.71 -14.91
C VAL A 356 -7.56 -11.34 -14.19
N GLY A 357 -8.33 -10.52 -13.50
CA GLY A 357 -9.55 -10.91 -12.80
C GLY A 357 -9.89 -9.90 -11.72
N PHE A 358 -11.07 -9.98 -11.14
CA PHE A 358 -11.32 -9.13 -9.99
C PHE A 358 -10.40 -9.54 -8.82
N PRO A 359 -9.89 -8.60 -7.99
CA PRO A 359 -9.08 -8.94 -6.84
C PRO A 359 -9.70 -10.06 -6.01
N ARG A 360 -8.88 -10.99 -5.51
CA ARG A 360 -9.30 -12.18 -4.73
C ARG A 360 -9.96 -13.30 -5.55
N SER A 361 -9.85 -13.28 -6.88
CA SER A 361 -10.33 -14.37 -7.75
C SER A 361 -9.32 -15.51 -7.95
N GLY A 362 -8.14 -15.48 -7.32
CA GLY A 362 -7.11 -16.52 -7.45
C GLY A 362 -5.98 -16.18 -8.44
N THR A 363 -5.84 -14.92 -8.84
CA THR A 363 -4.81 -14.45 -9.78
C THR A 363 -3.38 -14.70 -9.28
N THR A 364 -3.12 -14.60 -7.96
CA THR A 364 -1.81 -14.93 -7.36
C THR A 364 -1.47 -16.41 -7.51
N LEU A 365 -2.44 -17.31 -7.32
CA LEU A 365 -2.24 -18.73 -7.55
C LEU A 365 -1.85 -19.01 -9.01
N ALA A 366 -2.58 -18.41 -9.96
CA ALA A 366 -2.31 -18.59 -11.38
C ALA A 366 -0.92 -18.04 -11.78
N GLU A 367 -0.50 -16.88 -11.24
CA GLU A 367 0.85 -16.35 -11.44
C GLU A 367 1.91 -17.30 -10.90
N THR A 368 1.76 -17.77 -9.65
CA THR A 368 2.71 -18.69 -9.01
C THR A 368 2.81 -20.02 -9.76
N MET A 369 1.68 -20.52 -10.30
CA MET A 369 1.68 -21.71 -11.17
C MET A 369 2.48 -21.47 -12.44
N LEU A 370 2.28 -20.35 -13.12
CA LEU A 370 2.99 -20.00 -14.35
C LEU A 370 4.48 -19.77 -14.08
N ASP A 371 4.84 -19.11 -12.97
CA ASP A 371 6.21 -18.85 -12.55
C ASP A 371 6.98 -20.14 -12.16
N ALA A 372 6.27 -21.23 -11.90
CA ALA A 372 6.87 -22.56 -11.71
C ALA A 372 7.31 -23.23 -13.03
N HIS A 373 6.88 -22.70 -14.17
CA HIS A 373 7.27 -23.21 -15.48
C HIS A 373 8.66 -22.66 -15.86
N PRO A 374 9.62 -23.51 -16.28
CA PRO A 374 10.93 -23.06 -16.75
C PRO A 374 10.79 -22.04 -17.90
N GLY A 375 11.51 -20.94 -17.82
CA GLY A 375 11.45 -19.87 -18.82
C GLY A 375 10.18 -19.01 -18.77
N VAL A 376 9.43 -19.05 -17.67
CA VAL A 376 8.30 -18.13 -17.41
C VAL A 376 8.56 -17.40 -16.09
N HIS A 377 8.43 -16.07 -16.08
CA HIS A 377 8.79 -15.23 -14.94
C HIS A 377 7.67 -14.26 -14.59
N GLY A 378 7.20 -14.32 -13.35
CA GLY A 378 6.27 -13.36 -12.77
C GLY A 378 6.98 -12.11 -12.25
N MET A 379 6.27 -10.98 -12.24
CA MET A 379 6.80 -9.70 -11.74
C MET A 379 5.95 -9.07 -10.63
N ASP A 380 5.07 -9.85 -10.01
CA ASP A 380 4.04 -9.39 -9.07
C ASP A 380 3.09 -8.33 -9.67
N GLU A 381 2.36 -7.61 -8.83
CA GLU A 381 1.35 -6.64 -9.25
C GLU A 381 1.99 -5.29 -9.62
N ARG A 382 2.63 -5.22 -10.81
CA ARG A 382 3.17 -3.97 -11.34
C ARG A 382 2.13 -3.22 -12.16
N SER A 383 2.13 -1.89 -12.05
CA SER A 383 1.15 -1.03 -12.74
C SER A 383 1.66 -0.55 -14.10
N PHE A 384 2.38 -1.40 -14.87
CA PHE A 384 3.08 -0.95 -16.08
C PHE A 384 2.13 -0.63 -17.24
N ILE A 385 0.97 -1.29 -17.32
CA ILE A 385 -0.08 -0.89 -18.26
C ILE A 385 -0.67 0.48 -17.88
N GLN A 386 -0.81 0.78 -16.58
CA GLN A 386 -1.21 2.13 -16.15
C GLN A 386 -0.14 3.17 -16.54
N ARG A 387 1.16 2.85 -16.39
CA ARG A 387 2.23 3.76 -16.83
C ARG A 387 2.23 4.00 -18.34
N ALA A 388 1.79 3.04 -19.15
CA ALA A 388 1.59 3.27 -20.58
C ALA A 388 0.42 4.24 -20.82
N ILE A 389 -0.67 4.15 -20.06
CA ILE A 389 -1.78 5.12 -20.08
C ILE A 389 -1.28 6.52 -19.67
N ASP A 390 -0.52 6.61 -18.59
CA ASP A 390 0.08 7.87 -18.11
C ASP A 390 0.97 8.49 -19.22
N GLY A 391 1.79 7.68 -19.90
CA GLY A 391 2.62 8.11 -21.03
C GLY A 391 1.82 8.56 -22.25
N MET A 392 0.69 7.95 -22.51
CA MET A 392 -0.27 8.39 -23.53
C MET A 392 -0.83 9.78 -23.18
N GLN A 393 -1.26 9.98 -21.93
CA GLN A 393 -1.79 11.26 -21.45
C GLN A 393 -0.73 12.37 -21.46
N GLN A 394 0.51 12.06 -21.07
CA GLN A 394 1.65 13.01 -21.16
C GLN A 394 1.96 13.43 -22.59
N SER A 395 1.59 12.63 -23.58
CA SER A 395 1.71 13.01 -25.01
C SER A 395 0.51 13.80 -25.52
N GLY A 396 -0.35 14.33 -24.65
CA GLY A 396 -1.50 15.16 -25.00
C GLY A 396 -2.70 14.39 -25.54
N LYS A 397 -2.80 13.09 -25.25
CA LYS A 397 -3.92 12.24 -25.64
C LYS A 397 -4.78 11.89 -24.42
N SER A 398 -6.09 11.86 -24.60
CA SER A 398 -7.04 11.45 -23.58
C SER A 398 -7.25 9.93 -23.59
N TYR A 399 -7.21 9.30 -22.41
CA TYR A 399 -7.56 7.90 -22.24
C TYR A 399 -8.95 7.77 -21.59
N PRO A 400 -9.85 6.94 -22.11
CA PRO A 400 -9.68 5.99 -23.23
C PRO A 400 -10.04 6.55 -24.63
N GLU A 401 -10.49 7.78 -24.75
CA GLU A 401 -11.12 8.36 -25.95
C GLU A 401 -10.21 8.32 -27.19
N ASP A 402 -8.92 8.65 -27.03
CA ASP A 402 -7.96 8.67 -28.13
C ASP A 402 -7.24 7.34 -28.35
N LEU A 403 -7.48 6.33 -27.50
CA LEU A 403 -6.75 5.05 -27.54
C LEU A 403 -6.75 4.41 -28.94
N TRP A 404 -7.89 4.44 -29.60
CA TRP A 404 -8.09 3.81 -30.90
C TRP A 404 -7.48 4.57 -32.07
N ARG A 405 -7.06 5.82 -31.83
CA ARG A 405 -6.49 6.75 -32.82
C ARG A 405 -4.98 6.95 -32.65
N LEU A 406 -4.34 6.20 -31.75
CA LEU A 406 -2.90 6.30 -31.55
C LEU A 406 -2.16 5.88 -32.82
N ASP A 407 -1.18 6.70 -33.25
CA ASP A 407 -0.30 6.33 -34.36
C ASP A 407 0.71 5.24 -33.96
N ALA A 408 1.30 4.60 -34.96
CA ALA A 408 2.25 3.51 -34.75
C ALA A 408 3.46 3.94 -33.91
N THR A 409 3.99 5.13 -34.14
CA THR A 409 5.18 5.65 -33.46
C THR A 409 4.94 5.79 -31.94
N LEU A 410 3.79 6.34 -31.55
CA LEU A 410 3.44 6.48 -30.13
C LEU A 410 3.23 5.10 -29.49
N VAL A 411 2.54 4.18 -30.18
CA VAL A 411 2.33 2.81 -29.68
C VAL A 411 3.66 2.09 -29.48
N GLU A 412 4.60 2.16 -30.41
CA GLU A 412 5.93 1.57 -30.29
C GLU A 412 6.73 2.17 -29.13
N ARG A 413 6.68 3.49 -28.94
CA ARG A 413 7.32 4.16 -27.82
C ARG A 413 6.73 3.71 -26.46
N LEU A 414 5.41 3.61 -26.36
CA LEU A 414 4.74 3.14 -25.14
C LEU A 414 5.09 1.67 -24.85
N ARG A 415 5.15 0.82 -25.89
CA ARG A 415 5.55 -0.58 -25.80
C ARG A 415 7.02 -0.72 -25.36
N ALA A 416 7.91 0.07 -25.95
CA ALA A 416 9.32 0.10 -25.57
C ALA A 416 9.49 0.50 -24.09
N SER A 417 8.79 1.55 -23.64
CA SER A 417 8.80 1.99 -22.23
C SER A 417 8.22 0.93 -21.29
N TYR A 418 7.20 0.18 -21.72
CA TYR A 418 6.69 -0.95 -20.94
C TYR A 418 7.76 -2.02 -20.74
N TRP A 419 8.44 -2.46 -21.82
CA TRP A 419 9.49 -3.47 -21.75
C TRP A 419 10.71 -3.02 -20.96
N GLU A 420 11.13 -1.76 -21.09
CA GLU A 420 12.21 -1.17 -20.30
C GLU A 420 11.94 -1.31 -18.79
N ARG A 421 10.71 -1.01 -18.37
CA ARG A 421 10.29 -1.17 -16.96
C ARG A 421 10.27 -2.62 -16.52
N CYS A 422 9.80 -3.53 -17.38
CA CYS A 422 9.81 -4.97 -17.10
C CYS A 422 11.23 -5.49 -16.90
N HIS A 423 12.17 -5.13 -17.79
CA HIS A 423 13.57 -5.53 -17.68
C HIS A 423 14.28 -4.92 -16.47
N GLY A 424 13.79 -3.80 -15.96
CA GLY A 424 14.26 -3.21 -14.69
C GLY A 424 13.87 -4.05 -13.45
N VAL A 425 12.87 -4.93 -13.58
CA VAL A 425 12.36 -5.77 -12.46
C VAL A 425 12.76 -7.23 -12.62
N VAL A 426 12.68 -7.77 -13.83
CA VAL A 426 12.91 -9.19 -14.13
C VAL A 426 13.95 -9.32 -15.23
N LYS A 427 14.96 -10.18 -15.01
CA LYS A 427 15.93 -10.54 -16.04
C LYS A 427 15.34 -11.68 -16.88
N LEU A 428 15.14 -11.43 -18.16
CA LEU A 428 14.59 -12.40 -19.11
C LEU A 428 15.69 -12.84 -20.08
N ALA A 429 15.84 -14.15 -20.27
CA ALA A 429 16.59 -14.70 -21.39
C ALA A 429 15.80 -14.53 -22.71
N PRO A 430 16.41 -14.68 -23.90
CA PRO A 430 15.73 -14.42 -25.18
C PRO A 430 14.45 -15.24 -25.43
N ASP A 431 14.37 -16.45 -24.88
CA ASP A 431 13.22 -17.35 -25.04
C ASP A 431 12.26 -17.32 -23.84
N ASP A 432 12.58 -16.55 -22.81
CA ASP A 432 11.75 -16.43 -21.62
C ASP A 432 10.46 -15.64 -21.90
N ARG A 433 9.43 -15.95 -21.13
CA ARG A 433 8.11 -15.32 -21.19
C ARG A 433 7.82 -14.57 -19.88
N LEU A 434 7.30 -13.37 -20.01
CA LEU A 434 6.89 -12.57 -18.88
C LEU A 434 5.42 -12.82 -18.54
N VAL A 435 5.11 -12.99 -17.25
CA VAL A 435 3.74 -12.90 -16.73
C VAL A 435 3.50 -11.51 -16.17
N ASP A 436 2.56 -10.78 -16.77
CA ASP A 436 2.00 -9.55 -16.20
C ASP A 436 0.71 -9.91 -15.46
N LYS A 437 0.84 -10.09 -14.15
CA LYS A 437 -0.31 -10.31 -13.29
C LYS A 437 -0.65 -9.02 -12.54
N ASN A 438 -1.65 -8.33 -13.03
CA ASN A 438 -2.32 -7.28 -12.29
C ASN A 438 -3.83 -7.49 -12.44
N PRO A 439 -4.55 -7.80 -11.35
CA PRO A 439 -5.98 -8.08 -11.43
C PRO A 439 -6.75 -7.03 -12.21
N LEU A 440 -6.50 -5.75 -11.95
CA LEU A 440 -7.21 -4.63 -12.58
C LEU A 440 -6.85 -4.37 -14.04
N ASN A 441 -5.85 -5.07 -14.59
CA ASN A 441 -5.62 -5.02 -16.03
C ASN A 441 -6.82 -5.56 -16.84
N MET A 442 -7.77 -6.27 -16.21
CA MET A 442 -9.05 -6.59 -16.80
C MET A 442 -9.85 -5.35 -17.27
N LEU A 443 -9.64 -4.20 -16.64
CA LEU A 443 -10.26 -2.94 -17.02
C LEU A 443 -9.49 -2.20 -18.12
N ARG A 444 -8.31 -2.69 -18.49
CA ARG A 444 -7.38 -2.07 -19.44
C ARG A 444 -7.12 -2.93 -20.67
N LEU A 445 -8.05 -3.85 -20.99
CA LEU A 445 -7.92 -4.77 -22.15
C LEU A 445 -7.76 -3.99 -23.45
N GLY A 446 -8.37 -2.83 -23.58
CA GLY A 446 -8.19 -1.93 -24.72
C GLY A 446 -6.73 -1.49 -24.90
N MET A 447 -6.07 -1.02 -23.82
CA MET A 447 -4.65 -0.64 -23.86
C MET A 447 -3.76 -1.86 -24.13
N ILE A 448 -4.01 -2.99 -23.48
CA ILE A 448 -3.29 -4.24 -23.70
C ILE A 448 -3.38 -4.64 -25.18
N ASN A 449 -4.58 -4.65 -25.73
CA ASN A 449 -4.81 -5.01 -27.13
C ASN A 449 -4.14 -4.02 -28.09
N ARG A 450 -4.09 -2.73 -27.74
CA ARG A 450 -3.40 -1.71 -28.55
C ARG A 450 -1.88 -1.88 -28.54
N LEU A 451 -1.28 -2.21 -27.39
CA LEU A 451 0.16 -2.44 -27.26
C LEU A 451 0.56 -3.83 -27.79
N PHE A 452 -0.25 -4.85 -27.53
CA PHE A 452 0.03 -6.27 -27.78
C PHE A 452 -1.19 -6.95 -28.42
N PRO A 453 -1.47 -6.72 -29.71
CA PRO A 453 -2.68 -7.24 -30.36
C PRO A 453 -2.82 -8.77 -30.36
N ASN A 454 -1.68 -9.48 -30.25
CA ASN A 454 -1.63 -10.94 -30.20
C ASN A 454 -1.46 -11.49 -28.77
N ALA A 455 -1.56 -10.63 -27.74
CA ALA A 455 -1.49 -11.07 -26.35
C ALA A 455 -2.65 -12.03 -26.03
N ARG A 456 -2.33 -13.08 -25.27
CA ARG A 456 -3.31 -14.01 -24.73
C ARG A 456 -3.55 -13.66 -23.26
N ILE A 457 -4.80 -13.77 -22.84
CA ILE A 457 -5.26 -13.30 -21.53
C ILE A 457 -5.89 -14.45 -20.78
N LEU A 458 -5.48 -14.67 -19.53
CA LEU A 458 -6.12 -15.57 -18.58
C LEU A 458 -6.99 -14.76 -17.63
N LEU A 459 -8.30 -14.90 -17.74
CA LEU A 459 -9.27 -14.27 -16.83
C LEU A 459 -9.67 -15.27 -15.77
N LEU A 460 -9.25 -15.00 -14.52
CA LEU A 460 -9.64 -15.78 -13.36
C LEU A 460 -11.02 -15.35 -12.89
N LEU A 461 -11.92 -16.31 -12.81
CA LEU A 461 -13.27 -16.18 -12.24
C LEU A 461 -13.32 -16.90 -10.90
N ARG A 462 -14.15 -16.42 -10.01
CA ARG A 462 -14.49 -17.09 -8.75
C ARG A 462 -15.92 -16.74 -8.38
N HIS A 463 -16.55 -17.58 -7.56
CA HIS A 463 -17.92 -17.32 -7.11
C HIS A 463 -18.05 -15.88 -6.59
N PRO A 464 -18.95 -15.04 -7.18
CA PRO A 464 -19.03 -13.61 -6.85
C PRO A 464 -19.15 -13.34 -5.35
N CYS A 465 -19.97 -14.10 -4.64
CA CYS A 465 -20.13 -13.98 -3.19
C CYS A 465 -18.83 -14.25 -2.42
N ASP A 466 -18.03 -15.26 -2.83
CA ASP A 466 -16.72 -15.54 -2.20
C ASP A 466 -15.73 -14.41 -2.49
N VAL A 467 -15.79 -13.80 -3.68
CA VAL A 467 -15.00 -12.61 -4.03
C VAL A 467 -15.36 -11.45 -3.14
N LEU A 468 -16.66 -11.15 -2.96
CA LEU A 468 -17.10 -10.05 -2.11
C LEU A 468 -16.64 -10.24 -0.66
N ILE A 469 -16.90 -11.40 -0.07
CA ILE A 469 -16.48 -11.69 1.31
C ILE A 469 -14.96 -11.61 1.46
N SER A 470 -14.20 -12.16 0.50
CA SER A 470 -12.73 -12.10 0.56
C SER A 470 -12.18 -10.68 0.46
N ASN A 471 -12.82 -9.80 -0.31
CA ASN A 471 -12.46 -8.39 -0.40
C ASN A 471 -12.88 -7.61 0.86
N TYR A 472 -14.04 -7.90 1.43
CA TYR A 472 -14.55 -7.23 2.63
C TYR A 472 -13.65 -7.44 3.85
N PHE A 473 -12.99 -8.59 3.96
CA PHE A 473 -12.02 -8.89 5.01
C PHE A 473 -10.58 -8.45 4.70
N GLN A 474 -10.35 -7.72 3.60
CA GLN A 474 -9.02 -7.32 3.16
C GLN A 474 -8.73 -5.85 3.49
N SER A 475 -7.58 -5.59 4.15
CA SER A 475 -7.05 -4.25 4.27
C SER A 475 -6.41 -3.82 2.95
N TYR A 476 -6.94 -2.77 2.35
CA TYR A 476 -6.38 -2.15 1.14
C TYR A 476 -5.71 -0.81 1.46
N ARG A 477 -4.65 -0.45 0.71
CA ARG A 477 -3.98 0.85 0.80
C ARG A 477 -4.60 1.89 -0.13
N LEU A 478 -4.98 1.47 -1.34
CA LEU A 478 -5.58 2.38 -2.32
C LEU A 478 -6.90 2.95 -1.81
N PRO A 479 -7.04 4.29 -1.78
CA PRO A 479 -8.25 4.96 -1.28
C PRO A 479 -9.53 4.49 -1.96
N GLU A 480 -9.50 4.27 -3.27
CA GLU A 480 -10.65 3.78 -4.04
C GLU A 480 -11.08 2.38 -3.58
N PHE A 481 -10.12 1.52 -3.24
CA PHE A 481 -10.41 0.18 -2.71
C PHE A 481 -10.93 0.21 -1.27
N GLN A 482 -10.41 1.12 -0.43
CA GLN A 482 -10.95 1.33 0.91
C GLN A 482 -12.42 1.75 0.82
N ALA A 483 -12.71 2.75 -0.02
CA ALA A 483 -14.06 3.21 -0.26
C ALA A 483 -14.96 2.12 -0.86
N MET A 484 -14.47 1.34 -1.82
CA MET A 484 -15.20 0.25 -2.46
C MET A 484 -15.60 -0.83 -1.46
N CYS A 485 -14.65 -1.26 -0.63
CA CYS A 485 -14.85 -2.36 0.31
C CYS A 485 -15.54 -1.95 1.61
N SER A 486 -15.78 -0.64 1.84
CA SER A 486 -16.38 -0.13 3.08
C SER A 486 -17.79 -0.67 3.36
N ALA A 487 -18.52 -1.10 2.32
CA ALA A 487 -19.83 -1.68 2.44
C ALA A 487 -20.12 -2.71 1.33
N LEU A 488 -20.73 -3.84 1.69
CA LEU A 488 -21.07 -4.91 0.73
C LEU A 488 -21.91 -4.42 -0.47
N PRO A 489 -22.92 -3.54 -0.32
CA PRO A 489 -23.67 -3.01 -1.46
C PRO A 489 -22.79 -2.22 -2.44
N ARG A 490 -21.88 -1.40 -1.95
CA ARG A 490 -20.95 -0.62 -2.78
C ARG A 490 -19.97 -1.53 -3.53
N LEU A 491 -19.41 -2.51 -2.82
CA LEU A 491 -18.53 -3.51 -3.39
C LEU A 491 -19.23 -4.34 -4.47
N ALA A 492 -20.47 -4.78 -4.23
CA ALA A 492 -21.27 -5.55 -5.19
C ALA A 492 -21.55 -4.74 -6.47
N ARG A 493 -21.99 -3.48 -6.36
CA ARG A 493 -22.20 -2.60 -7.52
C ARG A 493 -20.91 -2.45 -8.35
N THR A 494 -19.80 -2.15 -7.68
CA THR A 494 -18.50 -1.97 -8.36
C THR A 494 -18.02 -3.26 -9.02
N TYR A 495 -18.19 -4.40 -8.34
CA TYR A 495 -17.86 -5.72 -8.90
C TYR A 495 -18.65 -6.02 -10.18
N VAL A 496 -19.96 -5.84 -10.13
CA VAL A 496 -20.85 -6.11 -11.28
C VAL A 496 -20.45 -5.23 -12.47
N ARG A 497 -20.28 -3.93 -12.26
CA ARG A 497 -19.89 -2.99 -13.33
C ARG A 497 -18.52 -3.36 -13.92
N ALA A 498 -17.52 -3.63 -13.06
CA ALA A 498 -16.18 -3.96 -13.49
C ALA A 498 -16.13 -5.27 -14.30
N MET A 499 -16.81 -6.32 -13.82
CA MET A 499 -16.84 -7.60 -14.52
C MET A 499 -17.61 -7.53 -15.84
N THR A 500 -18.75 -6.82 -15.87
CA THR A 500 -19.50 -6.61 -17.11
C THR A 500 -18.66 -5.87 -18.13
N PHE A 501 -18.03 -4.76 -17.75
CA PHE A 501 -17.14 -4.00 -18.62
C PHE A 501 -15.97 -4.83 -19.17
N ALA A 502 -15.31 -5.64 -18.32
CA ALA A 502 -14.21 -6.50 -18.76
C ALA A 502 -14.66 -7.54 -19.79
N LEU A 503 -15.83 -8.14 -19.60
CA LEU A 503 -16.40 -9.10 -20.52
C LEU A 503 -16.78 -8.45 -21.86
N ASP A 504 -17.45 -7.30 -21.81
CA ASP A 504 -17.86 -6.56 -23.01
C ASP A 504 -16.64 -6.12 -23.82
N GLN A 505 -15.58 -5.62 -23.16
CA GLN A 505 -14.31 -5.33 -23.84
C GLN A 505 -13.74 -6.58 -24.52
N SER A 506 -13.69 -7.72 -23.82
CA SER A 506 -13.11 -8.94 -24.38
C SER A 506 -13.86 -9.44 -25.62
N GLU A 507 -15.18 -9.33 -25.64
CA GLU A 507 -16.03 -9.70 -26.76
C GLU A 507 -15.85 -8.75 -27.96
N VAL A 508 -15.92 -7.44 -27.71
CA VAL A 508 -15.80 -6.42 -28.77
C VAL A 508 -14.40 -6.44 -29.40
N LEU A 509 -13.35 -6.50 -28.59
CA LEU A 509 -11.98 -6.50 -29.09
C LEU A 509 -11.58 -7.84 -29.72
N GLY A 510 -12.30 -8.92 -29.43
CA GLY A 510 -11.98 -10.27 -29.91
C GLY A 510 -10.61 -10.75 -29.41
N ALA A 511 -10.18 -10.27 -28.24
CA ALA A 511 -8.95 -10.71 -27.61
C ALA A 511 -9.04 -12.20 -27.23
N PRO A 512 -7.95 -12.98 -27.38
CA PRO A 512 -7.93 -14.37 -26.94
C PRO A 512 -7.96 -14.47 -25.41
N VAL A 513 -9.14 -14.59 -24.82
CA VAL A 513 -9.35 -14.69 -23.37
C VAL A 513 -9.75 -16.10 -22.99
N LEU A 514 -8.93 -16.76 -22.16
CA LEU A 514 -9.29 -18.00 -21.51
C LEU A 514 -9.92 -17.70 -20.14
N GLN A 515 -11.16 -18.07 -19.95
CA GLN A 515 -11.83 -18.00 -18.66
C GLN A 515 -11.58 -19.30 -17.87
N VAL A 516 -11.09 -19.17 -16.63
CA VAL A 516 -10.88 -20.28 -15.71
C VAL A 516 -11.51 -19.95 -14.37
N ARG A 517 -12.40 -20.81 -13.90
CA ARG A 517 -13.00 -20.69 -12.58
C ARG A 517 -12.02 -21.23 -11.52
N TYR A 518 -11.84 -20.49 -10.44
CA TYR A 518 -11.00 -20.90 -9.32
C TYR A 518 -11.42 -22.27 -8.77
N GLU A 519 -12.73 -22.51 -8.66
CA GLU A 519 -13.31 -23.75 -8.17
C GLU A 519 -12.93 -24.95 -9.05
N ASP A 520 -12.96 -24.77 -10.40
CA ASP A 520 -12.55 -25.80 -11.35
C ASP A 520 -11.04 -26.05 -11.28
N LEU A 521 -10.24 -24.99 -11.08
CA LEU A 521 -8.79 -25.07 -10.95
C LEU A 521 -8.41 -25.89 -9.72
N VAL A 522 -9.12 -25.72 -8.61
CA VAL A 522 -8.86 -26.44 -7.36
C VAL A 522 -9.40 -27.87 -7.42
N ALA A 523 -10.53 -28.10 -8.10
CA ALA A 523 -11.16 -29.41 -8.21
C ALA A 523 -10.45 -30.34 -9.21
N ASP A 524 -9.99 -29.80 -10.33
CA ASP A 524 -9.30 -30.58 -11.38
C ASP A 524 -8.10 -29.78 -11.93
N PHE A 525 -7.06 -29.72 -11.11
CA PHE A 525 -5.83 -29.00 -11.42
C PHE A 525 -5.22 -29.42 -12.77
N GLY A 526 -5.09 -30.73 -13.02
CA GLY A 526 -4.41 -31.25 -14.21
C GLY A 526 -5.10 -30.82 -15.50
N ARG A 527 -6.44 -30.89 -15.54
CA ARG A 527 -7.21 -30.42 -16.70
C ARG A 527 -7.06 -28.92 -16.92
N GLN A 528 -7.14 -28.12 -15.86
CA GLN A 528 -7.03 -26.66 -15.99
C GLN A 528 -5.61 -26.23 -16.34
N ALA A 529 -4.58 -26.86 -15.74
CA ALA A 529 -3.18 -26.61 -16.08
C ALA A 529 -2.92 -26.86 -17.58
N ARG A 530 -3.42 -27.95 -18.13
CA ARG A 530 -3.31 -28.23 -19.57
C ARG A 530 -3.96 -27.15 -20.43
N ARG A 531 -5.18 -26.71 -20.10
CA ARG A 531 -5.87 -25.62 -20.80
C ARG A 531 -5.08 -24.31 -20.77
N ILE A 532 -4.46 -24.00 -19.64
CA ILE A 532 -3.66 -22.78 -19.45
C ILE A 532 -2.38 -22.86 -20.29
N VAL A 533 -1.68 -23.99 -20.27
CA VAL A 533 -0.45 -24.22 -21.05
C VAL A 533 -0.74 -24.13 -22.55
N GLU A 534 -1.80 -24.80 -23.04
CA GLU A 534 -2.25 -24.72 -24.43
C GLU A 534 -2.62 -23.27 -24.82
N HIS A 535 -3.36 -22.58 -23.95
CA HIS A 535 -3.76 -21.19 -24.21
C HIS A 535 -2.56 -20.26 -24.35
N PHE A 536 -1.50 -20.44 -23.57
CA PHE A 536 -0.33 -19.58 -23.62
C PHE A 536 0.78 -20.06 -24.58
N ASP A 537 0.56 -21.13 -25.33
CA ASP A 537 1.56 -21.77 -26.21
C ASP A 537 2.84 -22.13 -25.40
N LEU A 538 2.63 -22.69 -24.22
CA LEU A 538 3.66 -23.25 -23.36
C LEU A 538 3.74 -24.77 -23.56
N ARG A 539 4.79 -25.40 -23.00
CA ARG A 539 4.95 -26.85 -22.98
C ARG A 539 5.07 -27.29 -21.53
N ASP A 540 4.85 -28.55 -21.21
CA ASP A 540 5.04 -29.12 -19.87
C ASP A 540 4.03 -28.57 -18.83
N GLU A 541 2.79 -29.04 -18.90
CA GLU A 541 1.77 -28.72 -17.89
C GLU A 541 2.11 -29.24 -16.48
N GLN A 542 3.01 -30.23 -16.36
CA GLN A 542 3.44 -30.77 -15.07
C GLN A 542 4.33 -29.79 -14.31
N ALA A 543 5.00 -28.87 -15.03
CA ALA A 543 5.79 -27.84 -14.40
C ALA A 543 4.93 -26.95 -13.46
N LEU A 544 3.67 -26.67 -13.87
CA LEU A 544 2.75 -25.84 -13.07
C LEU A 544 2.41 -26.48 -11.71
N ALA A 545 2.50 -27.80 -11.57
CA ALA A 545 2.25 -28.51 -10.31
C ALA A 545 3.30 -28.22 -9.24
N ARG A 546 4.46 -27.71 -9.62
CA ARG A 546 5.56 -27.36 -8.70
C ARG A 546 5.41 -25.98 -8.06
N PHE A 547 4.28 -25.29 -8.27
CA PHE A 547 4.03 -23.92 -7.83
C PHE A 547 4.26 -23.72 -6.32
N GLN A 548 3.93 -24.70 -5.48
CA GLN A 548 4.14 -24.61 -4.04
C GLN A 548 5.63 -24.60 -3.68
N GLN A 549 6.43 -25.43 -4.34
CA GLN A 549 7.89 -25.44 -4.15
C GLN A 549 8.51 -24.11 -4.59
N GLN A 550 8.04 -23.58 -5.72
CA GLN A 550 8.44 -22.28 -6.24
C GLN A 550 8.07 -21.15 -5.28
N ALA A 551 6.84 -21.13 -4.74
CA ALA A 551 6.39 -20.14 -3.77
C ALA A 551 7.26 -20.14 -2.50
N LEU A 552 7.61 -21.33 -2.00
CA LEU A 552 8.48 -21.46 -0.83
C LEU A 552 9.92 -21.01 -1.12
N ALA A 553 10.45 -21.33 -2.32
CA ALA A 553 11.79 -20.93 -2.73
C ALA A 553 11.92 -19.41 -2.96
N ARG A 554 10.85 -18.75 -3.40
CA ARG A 554 10.81 -17.29 -3.64
C ARG A 554 10.93 -16.47 -2.35
N GLY A 555 10.50 -17.02 -1.21
CA GLY A 555 10.56 -16.40 0.11
C GLY A 555 9.57 -15.25 0.28
N TYR A 556 9.77 -14.11 -0.40
CA TYR A 556 8.87 -12.96 -0.32
C TYR A 556 7.87 -12.95 -1.48
N ILE A 557 6.58 -12.78 -1.16
CA ILE A 557 5.49 -12.58 -2.11
C ILE A 557 4.73 -11.32 -1.71
N ALA A 558 4.68 -10.32 -2.61
CA ALA A 558 4.17 -8.99 -2.31
C ALA A 558 2.66 -8.91 -2.07
N THR A 559 1.90 -9.95 -2.47
CA THR A 559 0.44 -9.91 -2.42
C THR A 559 -0.12 -10.33 -1.05
N PRO A 560 -1.32 -9.86 -0.67
CA PRO A 560 -1.99 -10.26 0.57
C PRO A 560 -2.32 -11.78 0.65
N SER A 561 -2.17 -12.51 -0.45
CA SER A 561 -2.44 -13.95 -0.54
C SER A 561 -1.19 -14.82 -0.33
N TYR A 562 -0.04 -14.23 0.09
CA TYR A 562 1.23 -14.95 0.18
C TYR A 562 1.18 -16.24 1.01
N ALA A 563 0.52 -16.20 2.16
CA ALA A 563 0.39 -17.37 3.02
C ALA A 563 -0.46 -18.49 2.39
N GLN A 564 -1.39 -18.15 1.50
CA GLN A 564 -2.30 -19.13 0.89
C GLN A 564 -1.63 -19.91 -0.25
N VAL A 565 -0.71 -19.30 -1.00
CA VAL A 565 -0.01 -19.97 -2.12
C VAL A 565 1.14 -20.88 -1.66
N THR A 566 1.59 -20.75 -0.41
CA THR A 566 2.58 -21.66 0.20
C THR A 566 1.94 -22.93 0.78
N GLU A 567 0.61 -22.97 0.93
CA GLU A 567 -0.13 -24.18 1.34
C GLU A 567 -0.47 -25.05 0.12
N PRO A 568 -0.68 -26.39 0.31
CA PRO A 568 -1.25 -27.24 -0.73
C PRO A 568 -2.61 -26.74 -1.19
N LEU A 569 -2.94 -27.00 -2.48
CA LEU A 569 -4.26 -26.70 -3.02
C LEU A 569 -5.34 -27.32 -2.12
N ASN A 570 -6.30 -26.52 -1.74
CA ASN A 570 -7.41 -26.94 -0.90
C ASN A 570 -8.70 -26.22 -1.28
N THR A 571 -9.82 -26.81 -0.92
CA THR A 571 -11.17 -26.28 -1.22
C THR A 571 -11.72 -25.35 -0.15
N ARG A 572 -10.95 -25.03 0.91
CA ARG A 572 -11.43 -24.21 2.06
C ARG A 572 -11.95 -22.82 1.64
N ALA A 573 -11.43 -22.31 0.52
CA ALA A 573 -11.83 -21.00 -0.01
C ALA A 573 -13.09 -21.08 -0.90
N VAL A 574 -13.60 -22.27 -1.20
CA VAL A 574 -14.77 -22.50 -2.07
C VAL A 574 -16.04 -22.53 -1.22
N GLY A 575 -17.00 -21.70 -1.58
CA GLY A 575 -18.31 -21.66 -0.93
C GLY A 575 -18.33 -21.11 0.50
N ARG A 576 -17.27 -20.43 0.94
CA ARG A 576 -17.20 -19.78 2.26
C ARG A 576 -18.32 -18.77 2.46
N TRP A 577 -18.78 -18.13 1.40
CA TRP A 577 -19.84 -17.13 1.41
C TRP A 577 -21.14 -17.65 2.06
N ARG A 578 -21.39 -18.97 2.07
CA ARG A 578 -22.61 -19.53 2.67
C ARG A 578 -22.75 -19.23 4.15
N ALA A 579 -21.62 -19.20 4.89
CA ALA A 579 -21.60 -18.79 6.29
C ALA A 579 -21.98 -17.30 6.48
N TYR A 580 -21.84 -16.50 5.43
CA TYR A 580 -22.10 -15.05 5.43
C TYR A 580 -23.39 -14.71 4.68
N ARG A 581 -24.24 -15.69 4.32
CA ARG A 581 -25.40 -15.52 3.46
C ARG A 581 -26.30 -14.38 3.92
N ARG A 582 -26.61 -14.27 5.22
CA ARG A 582 -27.49 -13.24 5.78
C ARG A 582 -27.03 -11.79 5.49
N TRP A 583 -25.72 -11.55 5.42
CA TRP A 583 -25.18 -10.22 5.08
C TRP A 583 -25.12 -9.98 3.57
N LEU A 584 -25.10 -11.05 2.79
CA LEU A 584 -25.10 -10.98 1.34
C LEU A 584 -26.50 -10.93 0.73
N GLU A 585 -27.57 -11.33 1.45
CA GLU A 585 -28.94 -11.32 0.95
C GLU A 585 -29.35 -10.02 0.25
N PRO A 586 -29.02 -8.80 0.78
CA PRO A 586 -29.39 -7.56 0.12
C PRO A 586 -28.71 -7.34 -1.23
N VAL A 587 -27.61 -8.01 -1.52
CA VAL A 587 -26.82 -7.84 -2.74
C VAL A 587 -26.93 -9.01 -3.71
N LEU A 588 -27.50 -10.15 -3.33
CA LEU A 588 -27.67 -11.32 -4.19
C LEU A 588 -28.39 -11.01 -5.51
N PRO A 589 -29.47 -10.20 -5.53
CA PRO A 589 -30.15 -9.86 -6.79
C PRO A 589 -29.22 -9.20 -7.80
N GLN A 590 -28.30 -8.35 -7.36
CA GLN A 590 -27.34 -7.66 -8.23
C GLN A 590 -26.32 -8.63 -8.86
N LEU A 591 -25.99 -9.74 -8.17
CA LEU A 591 -25.00 -10.72 -8.59
C LEU A 591 -25.58 -11.81 -9.49
N SER A 592 -26.90 -11.96 -9.53
CA SER A 592 -27.60 -13.11 -10.14
C SER A 592 -27.23 -13.31 -11.62
N LEU A 593 -27.21 -12.23 -12.41
CA LEU A 593 -26.88 -12.30 -13.83
C LEU A 593 -25.43 -12.79 -14.08
N LEU A 594 -24.47 -12.26 -13.32
CA LEU A 594 -23.07 -12.70 -13.43
C LEU A 594 -22.88 -14.14 -12.93
N CYS A 595 -23.59 -14.52 -11.85
CA CYS A 595 -23.57 -15.91 -11.39
C CYS A 595 -24.06 -16.87 -12.49
N GLN A 596 -25.17 -16.56 -13.14
CA GLN A 596 -25.69 -17.35 -14.28
C GLN A 596 -24.68 -17.38 -15.44
N ARG A 597 -24.11 -16.24 -15.82
CA ARG A 597 -23.13 -16.14 -16.91
C ARG A 597 -21.87 -16.98 -16.64
N PHE A 598 -21.44 -17.07 -15.38
CA PHE A 598 -20.27 -17.84 -14.98
C PHE A 598 -20.58 -19.28 -14.56
N GLY A 599 -21.84 -19.69 -14.58
CA GLY A 599 -22.27 -21.03 -14.18
C GLY A 599 -22.19 -21.31 -12.68
N TYR A 600 -22.45 -20.28 -11.85
CA TYR A 600 -22.55 -20.41 -10.39
C TYR A 600 -24.01 -20.40 -9.91
N SER A 601 -24.28 -21.12 -8.81
CA SER A 601 -25.56 -21.07 -8.10
C SER A 601 -25.47 -20.13 -6.91
N LEU A 602 -26.58 -19.46 -6.60
CA LEU A 602 -26.75 -18.65 -5.38
C LEU A 602 -27.45 -19.45 -4.24
N ASP A 603 -27.66 -20.75 -4.44
CA ASP A 603 -28.28 -21.65 -3.46
C ASP A 603 -27.28 -22.20 -2.43
#